data_9ae7d3e874d5292dd7959529912dff3a
#
_entry.id   9ae7d3e874d5292dd7959529912dff3a
#
_cell.length_a   1.000
_cell.length_b   1.000
_cell.length_c   1.000
_cell.angle_alpha   90.00
_cell.angle_beta   90.00
_cell.angle_gamma   90.00
#
_symmetry.space_group_name_H-M   'P 1'
#
loop_
_entity.id
_entity.type
_entity.pdbx_description
1 polymer ?
#
loop_
_entity_poly.entity_id
_entity_poly.type
_entity_poly.pdbx_seq_one_letter_code
_entity_poly.pdbx_strand_id
1 'polypeptide(L)'
;LGPAVTSGRSILMYGPPGNGKSSISNGIRDALGDFVYVPRAVMHSGQVLAVYDPIVHTLVPTDQSSSTALRVTGQRFDPRYVLCERPTVITGGELKLEMLELKYNSVSKTYQAPLQFKAMGGVFIVDDLGRQEEPPQALVNRWIVPLEMNYDILTLTSGEKFVVPFDTLVIFSTNFHPNEIFDQAALRRIFFKIKIDGPNQADFLKIFALVARKRRIPLNEDALIHLLQVKYPTINNVYSNYQPVFLIDQMIAICEFEGKPLHMSPALIDRAWSNMFVEDETIIR
;
A
#
# COMPACT_ATOMS: atom_id res chain seq x y z
N LEU A 1 1.58 -14.75 -5.41
CA LEU A 1 0.80 -13.94 -4.45
C LEU A 1 -0.23 -14.79 -3.68
N GLY A 2 -1.05 -15.64 -4.35
CA GLY A 2 -2.10 -16.41 -3.71
C GLY A 2 -1.68 -17.10 -2.41
N PRO A 3 -0.65 -17.97 -2.41
CA PRO A 3 -0.18 -18.63 -1.17
C PRO A 3 0.26 -17.67 -0.08
N ALA A 4 0.82 -16.51 -0.46
CA ALA A 4 1.28 -15.50 0.49
C ALA A 4 0.09 -14.87 1.24
N VAL A 5 -0.96 -14.50 0.51
CA VAL A 5 -2.18 -13.92 1.09
C VAL A 5 -2.91 -14.95 1.96
N THR A 6 -3.09 -16.17 1.45
CA THR A 6 -3.80 -17.24 2.18
C THR A 6 -3.10 -17.65 3.48
N SER A 7 -1.76 -17.57 3.51
CA SER A 7 -1.01 -17.92 4.72
C SER A 7 -1.08 -16.89 5.85
N GLY A 8 -1.52 -15.65 5.55
CA GLY A 8 -1.51 -14.54 6.50
C GLY A 8 -0.11 -14.10 6.95
N ARG A 9 0.95 -14.59 6.27
CA ARG A 9 2.34 -14.29 6.66
C ARG A 9 2.89 -13.09 5.91
N SER A 10 3.93 -12.47 6.48
CA SER A 10 4.58 -11.27 5.95
C SER A 10 5.09 -11.42 4.51
N ILE A 11 4.92 -10.36 3.74
CA ILE A 11 5.29 -10.28 2.33
C ILE A 11 6.26 -9.11 2.15
N LEU A 12 7.35 -9.33 1.44
CA LEU A 12 8.23 -8.28 0.92
C LEU A 12 8.11 -8.25 -0.60
N MET A 13 7.62 -7.16 -1.14
CA MET A 13 7.64 -6.89 -2.58
C MET A 13 8.79 -5.93 -2.89
N TYR A 14 9.64 -6.31 -3.82
CA TYR A 14 10.80 -5.50 -4.19
C TYR A 14 11.01 -5.47 -5.70
N GLY A 15 11.69 -4.45 -6.19
CA GLY A 15 12.01 -4.30 -7.61
C GLY A 15 11.87 -2.86 -8.10
N PRO A 16 12.12 -2.59 -9.38
CA PRO A 16 12.14 -1.25 -9.93
C PRO A 16 10.88 -0.45 -9.65
N PRO A 17 10.97 0.89 -9.50
CA PRO A 17 9.80 1.75 -9.29
C PRO A 17 8.85 1.71 -10.49
N GLY A 18 7.59 2.07 -10.27
CA GLY A 18 6.59 2.18 -11.32
C GLY A 18 6.02 0.86 -11.86
N ASN A 19 6.31 -0.29 -11.22
CA ASN A 19 5.85 -1.61 -11.67
C ASN A 19 4.64 -2.15 -10.89
N GLY A 20 3.98 -1.29 -10.10
CA GLY A 20 2.68 -1.62 -9.52
C GLY A 20 2.73 -2.31 -8.16
N LYS A 21 3.83 -2.22 -7.40
CA LYS A 21 3.92 -2.77 -6.03
C LYS A 21 2.77 -2.28 -5.15
N SER A 22 2.56 -0.97 -5.07
CA SER A 22 1.47 -0.37 -4.29
C SER A 22 0.09 -0.77 -4.82
N SER A 23 -0.07 -0.92 -6.15
CA SER A 23 -1.32 -1.41 -6.75
C SER A 23 -1.62 -2.86 -6.35
N ILE A 24 -0.59 -3.70 -6.26
CA ILE A 24 -0.71 -5.08 -5.80
C ILE A 24 -1.08 -5.12 -4.32
N SER A 25 -0.45 -4.28 -3.47
CA SER A 25 -0.80 -4.16 -2.05
C SER A 25 -2.27 -3.77 -1.86
N ASN A 26 -2.74 -2.80 -2.63
CA ASN A 26 -4.14 -2.38 -2.62
C ASN A 26 -5.07 -3.49 -3.11
N GLY A 27 -4.69 -4.23 -4.15
CA GLY A 27 -5.45 -5.38 -4.64
C GLY A 27 -5.56 -6.52 -3.62
N ILE A 28 -4.52 -6.75 -2.82
CA ILE A 28 -4.55 -7.70 -1.69
C ILE A 28 -5.54 -7.23 -0.63
N ARG A 29 -5.48 -5.95 -0.25
CA ARG A 29 -6.44 -5.34 0.68
C ARG A 29 -7.89 -5.54 0.20
N ASP A 30 -8.15 -5.20 -1.06
CA ASP A 30 -9.49 -5.27 -1.63
C ASP A 30 -10.01 -6.72 -1.74
N ALA A 31 -9.11 -7.69 -1.92
CA ALA A 31 -9.44 -9.11 -1.94
C ALA A 31 -9.79 -9.69 -0.55
N LEU A 32 -9.37 -9.01 0.52
CA LEU A 32 -9.68 -9.39 1.92
C LEU A 32 -10.93 -8.67 2.45
N GLY A 33 -11.89 -8.38 1.60
CA GLY A 33 -13.04 -7.50 1.80
C GLY A 33 -14.14 -8.03 2.74
N ASP A 34 -13.80 -8.67 3.85
CA ASP A 34 -14.72 -9.05 4.92
C ASP A 34 -14.73 -8.03 6.08
N PHE A 35 -15.54 -8.29 7.10
CA PHE A 35 -15.74 -7.40 8.23
C PHE A 35 -15.12 -7.97 9.50
N VAL A 36 -14.71 -7.07 10.40
CA VAL A 36 -14.14 -7.43 11.71
C VAL A 36 -14.81 -6.62 12.83
N TYR A 37 -14.88 -7.21 14.01
CA TYR A 37 -15.27 -6.49 15.21
C TYR A 37 -14.05 -5.88 15.89
N VAL A 38 -14.00 -4.55 15.94
CA VAL A 38 -12.93 -3.78 16.57
C VAL A 38 -13.37 -3.33 17.95
N PRO A 39 -12.64 -3.62 19.05
CA PRO A 39 -12.95 -3.08 20.35
C PRO A 39 -12.75 -1.55 20.35
N ARG A 40 -13.66 -0.80 20.99
CA ARG A 40 -13.46 0.65 21.13
C ARG A 40 -12.23 0.96 21.97
N ALA A 41 -12.05 0.22 23.03
CA ALA A 41 -10.90 0.28 23.90
C ALA A 41 -10.69 -1.06 24.61
N VAL A 42 -9.47 -1.31 25.04
CA VAL A 42 -9.11 -2.42 25.93
C VAL A 42 -8.52 -1.85 27.22
N MET A 43 -8.60 -2.62 28.31
CA MET A 43 -8.04 -2.22 29.59
C MET A 43 -6.95 -3.19 30.02
N HIS A 44 -5.79 -2.64 30.46
CA HIS A 44 -4.71 -3.39 31.05
C HIS A 44 -4.22 -2.66 32.31
N SER A 45 -4.10 -3.36 33.45
CA SER A 45 -3.63 -2.82 34.73
C SER A 45 -4.30 -1.48 35.12
N GLY A 46 -5.63 -1.38 34.89
CA GLY A 46 -6.39 -0.15 35.18
C GLY A 46 -6.18 1.00 34.17
N GLN A 47 -5.37 0.80 33.15
CA GLN A 47 -5.13 1.76 32.09
C GLN A 47 -6.00 1.46 30.86
N VAL A 48 -6.62 2.49 30.29
CA VAL A 48 -7.46 2.37 29.09
C VAL A 48 -6.62 2.62 27.84
N LEU A 49 -6.67 1.67 26.90
CA LEU A 49 -6.02 1.75 25.61
C LEU A 49 -7.10 1.93 24.54
N ALA A 50 -7.19 3.08 23.90
CA ALA A 50 -8.10 3.33 22.81
C ALA A 50 -7.58 2.62 21.54
N VAL A 51 -8.40 1.72 20.99
CA VAL A 51 -8.07 0.92 19.80
C VAL A 51 -8.79 1.45 18.57
N TYR A 52 -10.10 1.66 18.69
CA TYR A 52 -10.89 2.21 17.59
C TYR A 52 -10.42 3.62 17.22
N ASP A 53 -10.13 3.78 15.93
CA ASP A 53 -9.70 5.04 15.33
C ASP A 53 -10.47 5.25 14.03
N PRO A 54 -11.28 6.31 13.88
CA PRO A 54 -12.09 6.54 12.69
C PRO A 54 -11.25 6.81 11.42
N ILE A 55 -9.95 7.11 11.56
CA ILE A 55 -9.05 7.27 10.41
C ILE A 55 -8.66 5.90 9.82
N VAL A 56 -8.56 4.89 10.68
CA VAL A 56 -8.14 3.52 10.30
C VAL A 56 -9.34 2.61 10.06
N HIS A 57 -10.40 2.77 10.88
CA HIS A 57 -11.52 1.85 10.94
C HIS A 57 -12.77 2.45 10.29
N THR A 58 -13.11 1.97 9.10
CA THR A 58 -14.34 2.34 8.40
C THR A 58 -15.52 1.54 8.98
N LEU A 59 -16.47 2.24 9.56
CA LEU A 59 -17.68 1.61 10.10
C LEU A 59 -18.54 1.01 8.97
N VAL A 60 -19.01 -0.19 9.20
CA VAL A 60 -20.03 -0.79 8.34
C VAL A 60 -21.39 -0.21 8.72
N PRO A 61 -22.14 0.42 7.79
CA PRO A 61 -23.49 0.90 8.07
C PRO A 61 -24.37 -0.27 8.50
N THR A 62 -24.77 -0.29 9.76
CA THR A 62 -25.83 -1.22 10.21
C THR A 62 -27.16 -0.59 9.88
N ASP A 63 -27.98 -1.26 9.06
CA ASP A 63 -29.34 -0.82 8.79
C ASP A 63 -30.14 -0.72 10.10
N GLN A 64 -30.13 0.46 10.69
CA GLN A 64 -30.98 0.80 11.84
C GLN A 64 -32.43 1.14 11.40
N SER A 65 -32.73 1.07 10.09
CA SER A 65 -33.97 1.55 9.51
C SER A 65 -35.16 0.58 9.60
N SER A 66 -35.01 -0.61 10.17
CA SER A 66 -36.19 -1.46 10.46
C SER A 66 -36.69 -1.27 11.90
N SER A 67 -37.14 -0.06 12.18
CA SER A 67 -37.84 0.29 13.40
C SER A 67 -39.34 -0.08 13.28
N THR A 68 -39.68 -1.35 13.16
CA THR A 68 -41.05 -1.78 13.41
C THR A 68 -41.05 -3.19 13.98
N ALA A 69 -41.58 -3.24 15.19
CA ALA A 69 -42.22 -4.38 15.88
C ALA A 69 -41.48 -5.75 15.80
N LEU A 70 -41.12 -6.24 16.97
CA LEU A 70 -40.72 -7.62 17.24
C LEU A 70 -39.26 -8.00 16.81
N ARG A 71 -38.28 -7.24 17.26
CA ARG A 71 -36.87 -7.72 17.31
C ARG A 71 -36.68 -8.72 18.46
N VAL A 72 -37.22 -9.93 18.33
CA VAL A 72 -36.93 -11.04 19.26
C VAL A 72 -35.67 -11.80 18.84
N THR A 73 -35.14 -11.59 17.64
CA THR A 73 -33.99 -12.35 17.08
C THR A 73 -32.85 -11.50 16.55
N GLY A 74 -32.77 -10.21 16.90
CA GLY A 74 -31.60 -9.41 16.50
C GLY A 74 -30.35 -9.89 17.24
N GLN A 75 -29.32 -10.36 16.53
CA GLN A 75 -27.98 -10.57 17.09
C GLN A 75 -27.54 -9.25 17.73
N ARG A 76 -27.65 -9.15 19.04
CA ARG A 76 -27.09 -8.05 19.82
C ARG A 76 -25.58 -8.32 19.95
N PHE A 77 -24.77 -7.71 19.10
CA PHE A 77 -23.35 -7.69 19.37
C PHE A 77 -23.06 -6.76 20.55
N ASP A 78 -21.97 -7.04 21.25
CA ASP A 78 -21.53 -6.27 22.41
C ASP A 78 -21.22 -4.82 21.99
N PRO A 79 -21.83 -3.79 22.60
CA PRO A 79 -21.62 -2.38 22.23
C PRO A 79 -20.21 -1.86 22.50
N ARG A 80 -19.38 -2.64 23.20
CA ARG A 80 -17.95 -2.35 23.38
C ARG A 80 -17.15 -2.54 22.07
N TYR A 81 -17.72 -3.24 21.09
CA TYR A 81 -17.15 -3.45 19.77
C TYR A 81 -17.89 -2.65 18.72
N VAL A 82 -17.23 -2.37 17.63
CA VAL A 82 -17.82 -1.81 16.41
C VAL A 82 -17.53 -2.72 15.24
N LEU A 83 -18.51 -2.89 14.36
CA LEU A 83 -18.34 -3.63 13.12
C LEU A 83 -17.68 -2.69 12.10
N CYS A 84 -16.52 -3.07 11.62
CA CYS A 84 -15.73 -2.32 10.65
C CYS A 84 -15.39 -3.15 9.43
N GLU A 85 -15.16 -2.50 8.31
CA GLU A 85 -14.41 -3.11 7.22
C GLU A 85 -13.05 -3.57 7.76
N ARG A 86 -12.46 -4.58 7.14
CA ARG A 86 -11.14 -5.08 7.54
C ARG A 86 -10.12 -3.94 7.58
N PRO A 87 -9.50 -3.65 8.72
CA PRO A 87 -8.66 -2.46 8.86
C PRO A 87 -7.43 -2.53 7.96
N THR A 88 -7.10 -1.40 7.38
CA THR A 88 -5.89 -1.27 6.57
C THR A 88 -5.13 -0.04 6.99
N VAL A 89 -3.90 -0.24 7.45
CA VAL A 89 -2.95 0.83 7.71
C VAL A 89 -1.96 0.88 6.55
N ILE A 90 -1.81 2.04 5.94
CA ILE A 90 -0.80 2.29 4.89
C ILE A 90 0.12 3.39 5.40
N THR A 91 1.41 3.11 5.41
CA THR A 91 2.44 4.06 5.81
C THR A 91 3.52 4.11 4.73
N GLY A 92 4.12 5.26 4.56
CA GLY A 92 5.23 5.51 3.64
C GLY A 92 6.45 6.07 4.34
N GLY A 93 7.04 7.11 3.78
CA GLY A 93 8.22 7.79 4.33
C GLY A 93 8.02 8.43 5.70
N GLU A 94 6.77 8.68 6.10
CA GLU A 94 6.42 9.26 7.39
C GLU A 94 6.47 8.28 8.56
N LEU A 95 6.61 6.96 8.33
CA LEU A 95 6.62 5.96 9.38
C LEU A 95 7.81 6.14 10.32
N LYS A 96 7.52 6.28 11.62
CA LYS A 96 8.50 6.38 12.69
C LYS A 96 8.29 5.26 13.71
N LEU A 97 9.36 4.85 14.40
CA LEU A 97 9.31 3.82 15.44
C LEU A 97 8.31 4.19 16.56
N GLU A 98 8.19 5.48 16.89
CA GLU A 98 7.23 5.95 17.91
C GLU A 98 5.76 5.67 17.56
N MET A 99 5.43 5.55 16.27
CA MET A 99 4.07 5.21 15.82
C MET A 99 3.73 3.74 16.05
N LEU A 100 4.76 2.93 16.30
CA LEU A 100 4.65 1.51 16.62
C LEU A 100 4.66 1.25 18.14
N GLU A 101 4.61 2.31 18.96
CA GLU A 101 4.57 2.24 20.41
C GLU A 101 3.29 2.87 20.97
N LEU A 102 2.95 2.57 22.24
CA LEU A 102 1.82 3.18 22.90
C LEU A 102 2.06 4.68 23.13
N LYS A 103 1.09 5.51 22.78
CA LYS A 103 1.15 6.95 23.00
C LYS A 103 0.21 7.35 24.15
N TYR A 104 0.78 7.84 25.25
CA TYR A 104 0.00 8.33 26.38
C TYR A 104 -0.56 9.74 26.12
N ASN A 105 -1.87 9.91 26.31
CA ASN A 105 -2.53 11.21 26.27
C ASN A 105 -2.79 11.68 27.71
N SER A 106 -2.08 12.72 28.14
CA SER A 106 -2.17 13.25 29.51
C SER A 106 -3.51 13.93 29.82
N VAL A 107 -4.22 14.43 28.80
CA VAL A 107 -5.52 15.09 28.96
C VAL A 107 -6.62 14.08 29.23
N SER A 108 -6.73 13.05 28.40
CA SER A 108 -7.72 11.98 28.57
C SER A 108 -7.28 10.90 29.56
N LYS A 109 -6.02 10.91 29.98
CA LYS A 109 -5.39 9.87 30.82
C LYS A 109 -5.56 8.45 30.22
N THR A 110 -5.49 8.35 28.92
CA THR A 110 -5.61 7.11 28.17
C THR A 110 -4.42 6.92 27.25
N TYR A 111 -4.17 5.67 26.85
CA TYR A 111 -3.23 5.35 25.80
C TYR A 111 -3.91 5.24 24.46
N GLN A 112 -3.25 5.64 23.40
CA GLN A 112 -3.60 5.29 22.04
C GLN A 112 -2.83 4.05 21.61
N ALA A 113 -3.53 3.09 21.03
CA ALA A 113 -2.93 1.89 20.48
C ALA A 113 -1.98 2.26 19.31
N PRO A 114 -0.85 1.56 19.17
CA PRO A 114 0.05 1.72 18.03
C PRO A 114 -0.61 1.25 16.74
N LEU A 115 -0.03 1.66 15.60
CA LEU A 115 -0.63 1.42 14.28
C LEU A 115 -0.84 -0.07 13.99
N GLN A 116 0.12 -0.93 14.34
CA GLN A 116 0.00 -2.38 14.13
C GLN A 116 -1.11 -3.01 14.96
N PHE A 117 -1.39 -2.48 16.15
CA PHE A 117 -2.50 -2.95 16.97
C PHE A 117 -3.85 -2.47 16.43
N LYS A 118 -3.91 -1.26 15.85
CA LYS A 118 -5.09 -0.79 15.12
C LYS A 118 -5.34 -1.58 13.83
N ALA A 119 -4.31 -2.12 13.19
CA ALA A 119 -4.42 -2.96 12.00
C ALA A 119 -4.76 -4.42 12.29
N MET A 120 -4.98 -4.79 13.56
CA MET A 120 -5.22 -6.19 13.96
C MET A 120 -6.43 -6.79 13.24
N GLY A 121 -6.27 -8.03 12.78
CA GLY A 121 -7.24 -8.71 11.92
C GLY A 121 -7.28 -8.21 10.48
N GLY A 122 -6.38 -7.30 10.09
CA GLY A 122 -6.33 -6.65 8.80
C GLY A 122 -4.96 -6.65 8.13
N VAL A 123 -4.63 -5.54 7.47
CA VAL A 123 -3.41 -5.40 6.68
C VAL A 123 -2.62 -4.17 7.12
N PHE A 124 -1.32 -4.33 7.27
CA PHE A 124 -0.38 -3.23 7.49
C PHE A 124 0.59 -3.16 6.31
N ILE A 125 0.55 -2.07 5.56
CA ILE A 125 1.38 -1.85 4.39
C ILE A 125 2.43 -0.80 4.73
N VAL A 126 3.71 -1.18 4.61
CA VAL A 126 4.84 -0.25 4.67
C VAL A 126 5.32 -0.04 3.24
N ASP A 127 4.89 1.06 2.64
CA ASP A 127 5.27 1.39 1.27
C ASP A 127 6.58 2.19 1.24
N ASP A 128 7.34 2.04 0.14
CA ASP A 128 8.64 2.68 -0.06
C ASP A 128 9.62 2.51 1.12
N LEU A 129 9.69 1.28 1.67
CA LEU A 129 10.63 0.96 2.75
C LEU A 129 12.07 1.26 2.30
N GLY A 130 12.75 2.07 3.11
CA GLY A 130 14.06 2.65 2.80
C GLY A 130 14.00 4.15 2.47
N ARG A 131 12.80 4.77 2.50
CA ARG A 131 12.59 6.21 2.35
C ARG A 131 12.28 6.92 3.66
N GLN A 132 12.11 6.17 4.75
CA GLN A 132 11.86 6.70 6.08
C GLN A 132 13.10 7.41 6.65
N GLU A 133 12.90 8.29 7.63
CA GLU A 133 14.00 8.88 8.42
C GLU A 133 14.74 7.81 9.23
N GLU A 134 14.02 6.80 9.68
CA GLU A 134 14.56 5.67 10.44
C GLU A 134 15.26 4.66 9.52
N PRO A 135 16.38 4.07 9.95
CA PRO A 135 17.00 3.00 9.18
C PRO A 135 16.03 1.85 8.92
N PRO A 136 15.91 1.33 7.69
CA PRO A 136 14.99 0.23 7.37
C PRO A 136 15.17 -0.99 8.27
N GLN A 137 16.41 -1.29 8.63
CA GLN A 137 16.75 -2.38 9.54
C GLN A 137 16.14 -2.18 10.93
N ALA A 138 16.10 -0.95 11.47
CA ALA A 138 15.51 -0.65 12.77
C ALA A 138 14.00 -0.87 12.76
N LEU A 139 13.32 -0.42 11.70
CA LEU A 139 11.89 -0.65 11.51
C LEU A 139 11.58 -2.16 11.43
N VAL A 140 12.32 -2.92 10.63
CA VAL A 140 12.09 -4.37 10.52
C VAL A 140 12.42 -5.10 11.81
N ASN A 141 13.46 -4.68 12.52
CA ASN A 141 13.80 -5.26 13.82
C ASN A 141 12.67 -5.11 14.86
N ARG A 142 11.91 -4.00 14.80
CA ARG A 142 10.73 -3.81 15.65
C ARG A 142 9.65 -4.87 15.38
N TRP A 143 9.58 -5.36 14.15
CA TRP A 143 8.60 -6.36 13.71
C TRP A 143 9.04 -7.82 13.89
N ILE A 144 10.29 -8.06 14.33
CA ILE A 144 10.84 -9.42 14.46
C ILE A 144 9.96 -10.29 15.37
N VAL A 145 9.67 -9.82 16.59
CA VAL A 145 8.87 -10.59 17.54
C VAL A 145 7.43 -10.79 17.04
N PRO A 146 6.71 -9.75 16.58
CA PRO A 146 5.38 -9.93 16.00
C PRO A 146 5.32 -10.94 14.86
N LEU A 147 6.27 -10.88 13.94
CA LEU A 147 6.29 -11.74 12.76
C LEU A 147 6.65 -13.20 13.03
N GLU A 148 7.43 -13.46 14.08
CA GLU A 148 7.81 -14.83 14.47
C GLU A 148 6.83 -15.47 15.44
N MET A 149 6.36 -14.70 16.41
CA MET A 149 5.67 -15.23 17.58
C MET A 149 4.15 -14.99 17.56
N ASN A 150 3.64 -14.25 16.60
CA ASN A 150 2.23 -13.84 16.49
C ASN A 150 1.72 -13.08 17.73
N TYR A 151 2.61 -12.41 18.44
CA TYR A 151 2.27 -11.45 19.48
C TYR A 151 3.24 -10.27 19.48
N ASP A 152 2.80 -9.15 20.01
CA ASP A 152 3.63 -7.96 20.23
C ASP A 152 3.76 -7.68 21.73
N ILE A 153 4.83 -6.97 22.11
CA ILE A 153 5.09 -6.55 23.49
C ILE A 153 4.97 -5.04 23.52
N LEU A 154 3.98 -4.54 24.24
CA LEU A 154 3.77 -3.12 24.45
C LEU A 154 4.23 -2.71 25.85
N THR A 155 4.67 -1.45 25.99
CA THR A 155 5.21 -0.90 27.22
C THR A 155 4.41 0.33 27.64
N LEU A 156 3.89 0.33 28.86
CA LEU A 156 3.26 1.51 29.47
C LEU A 156 4.33 2.53 29.89
N THR A 157 3.94 3.79 30.08
CA THR A 157 4.84 4.83 30.61
C THR A 157 5.38 4.52 32.01
N SER A 158 4.71 3.62 32.75
CA SER A 158 5.20 3.07 34.04
C SER A 158 6.40 2.11 33.88
N GLY A 159 6.72 1.70 32.64
CA GLY A 159 7.70 0.65 32.36
C GLY A 159 7.13 -0.78 32.40
N GLU A 160 5.86 -0.95 32.78
CA GLU A 160 5.19 -2.24 32.73
C GLU A 160 5.02 -2.72 31.28
N LYS A 161 5.37 -3.99 31.03
CA LYS A 161 5.26 -4.64 29.71
C LYS A 161 4.14 -5.66 29.73
N PHE A 162 3.41 -5.72 28.62
CA PHE A 162 2.37 -6.72 28.43
C PHE A 162 2.32 -7.20 26.98
N VAL A 163 1.75 -8.38 26.80
CA VAL A 163 1.65 -9.05 25.50
C VAL A 163 0.28 -8.78 24.91
N VAL A 164 0.25 -8.48 23.61
CA VAL A 164 -0.96 -8.38 22.80
C VAL A 164 -0.89 -9.36 21.63
N PRO A 165 -2.00 -9.94 21.18
CA PRO A 165 -2.01 -10.75 19.95
C PRO A 165 -1.54 -9.93 18.77
N PHE A 166 -0.90 -10.58 17.80
CA PHE A 166 -0.54 -9.97 16.53
C PHE A 166 -1.11 -10.84 15.40
N ASP A 167 -2.22 -10.38 14.84
CA ASP A 167 -2.94 -11.02 13.74
C ASP A 167 -3.14 -9.98 12.63
N THR A 168 -2.02 -9.63 11.98
CA THR A 168 -1.98 -8.60 10.94
C THR A 168 -1.12 -9.09 9.79
N LEU A 169 -1.65 -9.06 8.57
CA LEU A 169 -0.85 -9.29 7.38
C LEU A 169 0.05 -8.08 7.12
N VAL A 170 1.36 -8.25 7.25
CA VAL A 170 2.33 -7.17 6.99
C VAL A 170 2.88 -7.28 5.59
N ILE A 171 2.79 -6.20 4.83
CA ILE A 171 3.30 -6.08 3.47
C ILE A 171 4.33 -4.96 3.44
N PHE A 172 5.58 -5.32 3.17
CA PHE A 172 6.65 -4.37 2.90
C PHE A 172 6.81 -4.19 1.39
N SER A 173 6.96 -2.96 0.94
CA SER A 173 7.30 -2.66 -0.44
C SER A 173 8.55 -1.78 -0.51
N THR A 174 9.46 -2.08 -1.42
CA THR A 174 10.71 -1.31 -1.59
C THR A 174 11.18 -1.31 -3.03
N ASN A 175 11.91 -0.25 -3.41
CA ASN A 175 12.59 -0.15 -4.69
C ASN A 175 14.02 -0.69 -4.63
N PHE A 176 14.56 -0.93 -3.45
CA PHE A 176 15.90 -1.45 -3.23
C PHE A 176 15.94 -2.97 -3.32
N HIS A 177 17.12 -3.51 -3.60
CA HIS A 177 17.31 -4.95 -3.46
C HIS A 177 17.32 -5.33 -1.96
N PRO A 178 16.64 -6.42 -1.55
CA PRO A 178 16.52 -6.77 -0.13
C PRO A 178 17.86 -6.87 0.62
N ASN A 179 18.91 -7.36 -0.03
CA ASN A 179 20.22 -7.49 0.58
C ASN A 179 20.96 -6.14 0.80
N GLU A 180 20.45 -5.04 0.23
CA GLU A 180 21.01 -3.70 0.42
C GLU A 180 20.50 -3.04 1.69
N ILE A 181 19.30 -3.42 2.14
CA ILE A 181 18.61 -2.78 3.26
C ILE A 181 18.40 -3.69 4.46
N PHE A 182 18.57 -5.00 4.32
CA PHE A 182 18.35 -5.98 5.39
C PHE A 182 19.52 -6.93 5.57
N ASP A 183 19.76 -7.30 6.81
CA ASP A 183 20.62 -8.43 7.14
C ASP A 183 19.90 -9.78 6.91
N GLN A 184 20.67 -10.87 6.95
CA GLN A 184 20.15 -12.22 6.77
C GLN A 184 19.18 -12.63 7.89
N ALA A 185 19.31 -12.03 9.07
CA ALA A 185 18.43 -12.35 10.20
C ALA A 185 17.04 -11.75 9.97
N ALA A 186 16.93 -10.51 9.54
CA ALA A 186 15.67 -9.87 9.17
C ALA A 186 15.01 -10.57 7.96
N LEU A 187 15.80 -10.89 6.93
CA LEU A 187 15.27 -11.53 5.73
C LEU A 187 14.67 -12.92 6.00
N ARG A 188 15.20 -13.69 6.95
CA ARG A 188 14.61 -15.00 7.31
C ARG A 188 13.22 -14.89 7.91
N ARG A 189 12.90 -13.75 8.53
CA ARG A 189 11.63 -13.51 9.24
C ARG A 189 10.52 -13.01 8.32
N ILE A 190 10.89 -12.42 7.19
CA ILE A 190 9.93 -12.08 6.14
C ILE A 190 9.69 -13.35 5.32
N PHE A 191 8.46 -13.89 5.39
CA PHE A 191 8.20 -15.23 4.87
C PHE A 191 8.21 -15.27 3.34
N PHE A 192 7.53 -14.35 2.68
CA PHE A 192 7.48 -14.26 1.22
C PHE A 192 8.28 -13.08 0.70
N LYS A 193 9.17 -13.32 -0.25
CA LYS A 193 9.93 -12.30 -0.97
C LYS A 193 9.58 -12.40 -2.44
N ILE A 194 8.92 -11.36 -2.96
CA ILE A 194 8.34 -11.37 -4.30
C ILE A 194 8.99 -10.24 -5.10
N LYS A 195 9.72 -10.61 -6.12
CA LYS A 195 10.28 -9.65 -7.07
C LYS A 195 9.20 -9.20 -8.04
N ILE A 196 9.05 -7.89 -8.20
CA ILE A 196 8.13 -7.26 -9.15
C ILE A 196 8.98 -6.58 -10.21
N ASP A 197 9.12 -7.25 -11.33
CA ASP A 197 9.85 -6.73 -12.50
C ASP A 197 8.92 -5.92 -13.41
N GLY A 198 9.53 -5.15 -14.32
CA GLY A 198 8.80 -4.51 -15.41
C GLY A 198 8.25 -5.53 -16.40
N PRO A 199 7.26 -5.13 -17.22
CA PRO A 199 6.68 -6.00 -18.24
C PRO A 199 7.68 -6.21 -19.39
N ASN A 200 7.56 -7.33 -20.08
CA ASN A 200 8.17 -7.47 -21.39
C ASN A 200 7.40 -6.62 -22.44
N GLN A 201 7.94 -6.48 -23.63
CA GLN A 201 7.32 -5.68 -24.70
C GLN A 201 5.88 -6.10 -25.03
N ALA A 202 5.61 -7.41 -25.07
CA ALA A 202 4.28 -7.92 -25.39
C ALA A 202 3.26 -7.58 -24.30
N ASP A 203 3.63 -7.70 -23.03
CA ASP A 203 2.77 -7.36 -21.91
C ASP A 203 2.62 -5.84 -21.77
N PHE A 204 3.69 -5.06 -22.05
CA PHE A 204 3.61 -3.61 -22.13
C PHE A 204 2.56 -3.17 -23.15
N LEU A 205 2.57 -3.73 -24.35
CA LEU A 205 1.57 -3.41 -25.39
C LEU A 205 0.16 -3.77 -24.97
N LYS A 206 -0.04 -4.91 -24.30
CA LYS A 206 -1.36 -5.26 -23.76
C LYS A 206 -1.83 -4.22 -22.73
N ILE A 207 -0.95 -3.82 -21.81
CA ILE A 207 -1.27 -2.80 -20.80
C ILE A 207 -1.58 -1.48 -21.49
N PHE A 208 -0.78 -1.07 -22.49
CA PHE A 208 -1.01 0.15 -23.26
C PHE A 208 -2.38 0.15 -23.94
N ALA A 209 -2.74 -0.96 -24.60
CA ALA A 209 -4.04 -1.12 -25.24
C ALA A 209 -5.21 -1.08 -24.23
N LEU A 210 -5.06 -1.73 -23.06
CA LEU A 210 -6.08 -1.69 -22.00
C LEU A 210 -6.28 -0.26 -21.47
N VAL A 211 -5.21 0.48 -21.25
CA VAL A 211 -5.27 1.87 -20.77
C VAL A 211 -5.88 2.77 -21.82
N ALA A 212 -5.46 2.65 -23.09
CA ALA A 212 -6.03 3.42 -24.20
C ALA A 212 -7.55 3.19 -24.32
N ARG A 213 -8.00 1.93 -24.23
CA ARG A 213 -9.42 1.58 -24.21
C ARG A 213 -10.17 2.21 -23.04
N LYS A 214 -9.60 2.13 -21.83
CA LYS A 214 -10.19 2.71 -20.61
C LYS A 214 -10.33 4.23 -20.70
N ARG A 215 -9.34 4.89 -21.30
CA ARG A 215 -9.29 6.35 -21.52
C ARG A 215 -10.01 6.79 -22.80
N ARG A 216 -10.53 5.87 -23.61
CA ARG A 216 -11.25 6.12 -24.86
C ARG A 216 -10.42 6.87 -25.92
N ILE A 217 -9.09 6.68 -25.91
CA ILE A 217 -8.22 7.20 -26.97
C ILE A 217 -8.04 6.12 -28.03
N PRO A 218 -8.27 6.44 -29.33
CA PRO A 218 -8.09 5.46 -30.40
C PRO A 218 -6.61 5.11 -30.58
N LEU A 219 -6.31 3.82 -30.69
CA LEU A 219 -4.97 3.34 -31.00
C LEU A 219 -4.61 3.70 -32.45
N ASN A 220 -3.34 4.07 -32.65
CA ASN A 220 -2.77 4.31 -33.97
C ASN A 220 -1.52 3.46 -34.12
N GLU A 221 -1.44 2.66 -35.19
CA GLU A 221 -0.36 1.71 -35.43
C GLU A 221 0.99 2.42 -35.65
N ASP A 222 1.00 3.48 -36.48
CA ASP A 222 2.22 4.24 -36.76
C ASP A 222 2.81 4.87 -35.49
N ALA A 223 1.94 5.35 -34.61
CA ALA A 223 2.35 5.91 -33.33
C ALA A 223 2.94 4.85 -32.40
N LEU A 224 2.36 3.64 -32.37
CA LEU A 224 2.90 2.52 -31.57
C LEU A 224 4.25 2.04 -32.14
N ILE A 225 4.37 1.94 -33.46
CA ILE A 225 5.64 1.61 -34.11
C ILE A 225 6.70 2.64 -33.76
N HIS A 226 6.37 3.93 -33.87
CA HIS A 226 7.26 5.02 -33.49
C HIS A 226 7.69 4.93 -32.03
N LEU A 227 6.76 4.66 -31.12
CA LEU A 227 7.04 4.47 -29.71
C LEU A 227 8.04 3.34 -29.49
N LEU A 228 7.82 2.16 -30.10
CA LEU A 228 8.64 0.98 -29.86
C LEU A 228 9.99 1.01 -30.58
N GLN A 229 10.04 1.55 -31.80
CA GLN A 229 11.22 1.49 -32.64
C GLN A 229 12.11 2.74 -32.52
N VAL A 230 11.55 3.88 -32.10
CA VAL A 230 12.29 5.14 -31.99
C VAL A 230 12.51 5.53 -30.53
N LYS A 231 11.47 5.49 -29.70
CA LYS A 231 11.57 5.97 -28.31
C LYS A 231 12.17 4.96 -27.35
N TYR A 232 11.64 3.74 -27.29
CA TYR A 232 12.15 2.74 -26.34
C TYR A 232 13.62 2.35 -26.52
N PRO A 233 14.21 2.30 -27.73
CA PRO A 233 15.65 2.09 -27.88
C PRO A 233 16.51 3.13 -27.16
N THR A 234 16.04 4.37 -26.99
CA THR A 234 16.79 5.43 -26.26
C THR A 234 16.98 5.12 -24.78
N ILE A 235 16.14 4.25 -24.23
CA ILE A 235 16.18 3.80 -22.83
C ILE A 235 16.46 2.28 -22.72
N ASN A 236 17.19 1.71 -23.67
CA ASN A 236 17.57 0.29 -23.73
C ASN A 236 16.37 -0.67 -23.66
N ASN A 237 15.21 -0.27 -24.19
CA ASN A 237 13.97 -1.04 -24.18
C ASN A 237 13.51 -1.46 -22.76
N VAL A 238 13.74 -0.62 -21.76
CA VAL A 238 13.26 -0.83 -20.39
C VAL A 238 11.81 -0.39 -20.27
N TYR A 239 10.91 -1.36 -20.11
CA TYR A 239 9.47 -1.12 -19.96
C TYR A 239 9.08 -1.10 -18.48
N SER A 240 8.15 -0.18 -18.13
CA SER A 240 7.55 -0.10 -16.80
C SER A 240 6.04 0.05 -16.88
N ASN A 241 5.33 -0.50 -15.90
CA ASN A 241 3.86 -0.54 -15.89
C ASN A 241 3.20 0.84 -15.80
N TYR A 242 3.89 1.85 -15.26
CA TYR A 242 3.35 3.23 -15.18
C TYR A 242 3.38 3.96 -16.51
N GLN A 243 4.33 3.62 -17.41
CA GLN A 243 4.60 4.36 -18.64
C GLN A 243 3.37 4.45 -19.58
N PRO A 244 2.59 3.38 -19.80
CA PRO A 244 1.37 3.46 -20.62
C PRO A 244 0.37 4.49 -20.10
N VAL A 245 0.14 4.51 -18.79
CA VAL A 245 -0.79 5.45 -18.15
C VAL A 245 -0.27 6.86 -18.31
N PHE A 246 1.01 7.09 -18.00
CA PHE A 246 1.64 8.39 -18.11
C PHE A 246 1.56 8.94 -19.53
N LEU A 247 1.98 8.18 -20.53
CA LEU A 247 2.00 8.61 -21.92
C LEU A 247 0.58 8.95 -22.44
N ILE A 248 -0.38 8.09 -22.12
CA ILE A 248 -1.77 8.29 -22.56
C ILE A 248 -2.38 9.51 -21.87
N ASP A 249 -2.20 9.68 -20.57
CA ASP A 249 -2.73 10.83 -19.84
C ASP A 249 -2.08 12.15 -20.31
N GLN A 250 -0.78 12.14 -20.64
CA GLN A 250 -0.11 13.30 -21.27
C GLN A 250 -0.69 13.64 -22.65
N MET A 251 -0.90 12.63 -23.51
CA MET A 251 -1.52 12.87 -24.84
C MET A 251 -2.93 13.44 -24.71
N ILE A 252 -3.73 12.95 -23.76
CA ILE A 252 -5.07 13.48 -23.49
C ILE A 252 -4.99 14.94 -23.07
N ALA A 253 -4.14 15.26 -22.09
CA ALA A 253 -3.97 16.63 -21.61
C ALA A 253 -3.53 17.60 -22.73
N ILE A 254 -2.65 17.15 -23.64
CA ILE A 254 -2.24 17.95 -24.79
C ILE A 254 -3.41 18.20 -25.75
N CYS A 255 -4.20 17.16 -26.08
CA CYS A 255 -5.36 17.30 -26.93
C CYS A 255 -6.41 18.24 -26.34
N GLU A 256 -6.70 18.11 -25.06
CA GLU A 256 -7.64 18.98 -24.34
C GLU A 256 -7.19 20.43 -24.34
N PHE A 257 -5.91 20.68 -24.05
CA PHE A 257 -5.34 22.03 -24.08
C PHE A 257 -5.42 22.68 -25.45
N GLU A 258 -5.21 21.90 -26.53
CA GLU A 258 -5.28 22.40 -27.93
C GLU A 258 -6.71 22.44 -28.47
N GLY A 259 -7.71 21.98 -27.73
CA GLY A 259 -9.10 21.90 -28.19
C GLY A 259 -9.30 20.93 -29.37
N LYS A 260 -8.44 19.90 -29.45
CA LYS A 260 -8.46 18.88 -30.50
C LYS A 260 -9.17 17.61 -30.05
N PRO A 261 -9.79 16.85 -30.96
CA PRO A 261 -10.29 15.52 -30.63
C PRO A 261 -9.18 14.61 -30.09
N LEU A 262 -9.52 13.69 -29.18
CA LEU A 262 -8.59 12.71 -28.69
C LEU A 262 -8.06 11.85 -29.83
N HIS A 263 -6.76 11.85 -30.03
CA HIS A 263 -6.08 11.06 -31.05
C HIS A 263 -4.69 10.67 -30.59
N MET A 264 -4.08 9.74 -31.29
CA MET A 264 -2.71 9.30 -31.05
C MET A 264 -1.91 9.52 -32.34
N SER A 265 -0.73 10.11 -32.23
CA SER A 265 0.18 10.32 -33.35
C SER A 265 1.64 10.28 -32.88
N PRO A 266 2.62 10.02 -33.77
CA PRO A 266 4.04 10.08 -33.43
C PRO A 266 4.44 11.41 -32.78
N ALA A 267 3.94 12.54 -33.27
CA ALA A 267 4.25 13.87 -32.73
C ALA A 267 3.71 14.06 -31.29
N LEU A 268 2.54 13.50 -30.96
CA LEU A 268 2.01 13.53 -29.61
C LEU A 268 2.80 12.61 -28.67
N ILE A 269 3.24 11.45 -29.17
CA ILE A 269 4.13 10.57 -28.39
C ILE A 269 5.45 11.27 -28.08
N ASP A 270 6.06 11.98 -29.03
CA ASP A 270 7.29 12.72 -28.80
C ASP A 270 7.14 13.75 -27.68
N ARG A 271 6.05 14.50 -27.71
CA ARG A 271 5.73 15.50 -26.67
C ARG A 271 5.43 14.87 -25.31
N ALA A 272 4.68 13.77 -25.28
CA ALA A 272 4.43 13.04 -24.04
C ALA A 272 5.70 12.40 -23.46
N TRP A 273 6.56 11.89 -24.35
CA TRP A 273 7.83 11.28 -23.98
C TRP A 273 8.80 12.27 -23.35
N SER A 274 8.93 13.48 -23.90
CA SER A 274 9.81 14.52 -23.35
C SER A 274 9.45 14.92 -21.92
N ASN A 275 8.19 14.78 -21.53
CA ASN A 275 7.76 15.04 -20.15
C ASN A 275 7.99 13.85 -19.19
N MET A 276 8.28 12.66 -19.72
CA MET A 276 8.50 11.47 -18.88
C MET A 276 9.93 11.37 -18.33
N PHE A 277 10.90 11.91 -19.06
CA PHE A 277 12.31 11.93 -18.69
C PHE A 277 12.78 13.37 -18.59
N VAL A 278 13.41 13.71 -17.48
CA VAL A 278 14.15 14.99 -17.37
C VAL A 278 15.40 14.82 -18.21
N GLU A 279 15.51 15.57 -19.30
CA GLU A 279 16.77 15.65 -20.04
C GLU A 279 17.79 16.32 -19.11
N ASP A 280 18.90 15.64 -18.82
CA ASP A 280 20.06 16.28 -18.20
C ASP A 280 20.56 17.34 -19.20
N GLU A 281 20.17 18.59 -18.99
CA GLU A 281 20.86 19.70 -19.66
C GLU A 281 22.34 19.58 -19.29
N THR A 282 23.11 19.07 -20.23
CA THR A 282 24.57 19.13 -20.14
C THR A 282 24.89 20.61 -20.04
N ILE A 283 25.22 21.06 -18.83
CA ILE A 283 25.71 22.42 -18.59
C ILE A 283 26.99 22.53 -19.44
N ILE A 284 26.82 23.09 -20.62
CA ILE A 284 27.94 23.54 -21.42
C ILE A 284 28.56 24.71 -20.62
N ARG A 285 29.64 24.41 -19.90
CA ARG A 285 30.54 25.39 -19.32
C ARG A 285 31.53 25.87 -20.39
#